data_8d575073f824d8b5221cae463060cc75
#
_entry.id   8d575073f824d8b5221cae463060cc75
#
_cell.length_a   1.000
_cell.length_b   1.000
_cell.length_c   1.000
_cell.angle_alpha   90.00
_cell.angle_beta   90.00
_cell.angle_gamma   90.00
#
_symmetry.space_group_name_H-M   'P 1'
#
loop_
_entity.id
_entity.type
_entity.pdbx_description
1 polymer ?
#
loop_
_entity_poly.entity_id
_entity_poly.type
_entity_poly.pdbx_seq_one_letter_code
_entity_poly.pdbx_strand_id
1 'polypeptide(L)'
;MTITSVNKVSITGIVSVLPEISCENIDESSSSAREEMARIVASTGIRARRVASADQTALSLGKVACESLIDAMDWKPEEISLVVFVTQTPDYPLPGNAVQLQHQLGLSKDTIAYDVNLGCSGFVYGLWQVAQLVAGLSKGKALLVVGDTTTHQYRQDNRAVSSLFGDAVSAIAIEKCMESDEMVFSLGTDGAGAPYLIQPKGGALCPGESPELFMDGMQVFVFTLREVPSSITACLAAKGWQNADVDYCVMHQANEMMLKRLGDKLGLTYEQLVISMGEVGNTSSASIPLALGLSLSEPLLKGSVNLVLSGFGVGWSWGTVALTLTKLKVCQVIDLSLAQ
;
A
#
# COMPACT_ATOMS: atom_id res chain seq x y z
N MET A 1 21.31 0.85 -4.34
CA MET A 1 19.99 0.19 -4.50
C MET A 1 20.19 -1.15 -5.20
N THR A 2 19.47 -2.16 -4.75
CA THR A 2 19.51 -3.50 -5.37
C THR A 2 18.51 -3.53 -6.53
N ILE A 3 18.99 -3.86 -7.73
CA ILE A 3 18.14 -4.10 -8.89
C ILE A 3 17.93 -5.60 -9.01
N THR A 4 16.70 -6.02 -9.19
CA THR A 4 16.29 -7.42 -9.37
C THR A 4 15.07 -7.50 -10.29
N SER A 5 14.83 -8.66 -10.87
CA SER A 5 13.67 -8.86 -11.73
C SER A 5 12.98 -10.19 -11.50
N VAL A 6 11.72 -10.25 -11.90
CA VAL A 6 10.90 -11.47 -11.84
C VAL A 6 10.14 -11.60 -13.17
N ASN A 7 10.17 -12.82 -13.69
CA ASN A 7 9.49 -13.18 -14.93
C ASN A 7 8.42 -14.24 -14.67
N LYS A 8 7.50 -14.40 -15.61
CA LYS A 8 6.48 -15.46 -15.64
C LYS A 8 5.48 -15.38 -14.46
N VAL A 9 5.26 -14.19 -13.97
CA VAL A 9 4.30 -13.88 -12.90
C VAL A 9 3.58 -12.59 -13.23
N SER A 10 2.29 -12.52 -12.97
CA SER A 10 1.48 -11.31 -13.20
C SER A 10 0.54 -11.05 -12.03
N ILE A 11 0.22 -9.77 -11.82
CA ILE A 11 -0.94 -9.36 -11.05
C ILE A 11 -2.16 -9.56 -11.96
N THR A 12 -3.19 -10.23 -11.47
CA THR A 12 -4.39 -10.56 -12.25
C THR A 12 -5.68 -9.98 -11.68
N GLY A 13 -5.65 -9.51 -10.42
CA GLY A 13 -6.78 -8.86 -9.77
C GLY A 13 -6.37 -8.02 -8.58
N ILE A 14 -7.16 -6.99 -8.27
CA ILE A 14 -6.98 -6.09 -7.11
C ILE A 14 -8.35 -5.79 -6.52
N VAL A 15 -8.52 -6.00 -5.23
CA VAL A 15 -9.67 -5.55 -4.45
C VAL A 15 -9.19 -4.79 -3.23
N SER A 16 -9.62 -3.55 -3.07
CA SER A 16 -9.34 -2.72 -1.89
C SER A 16 -10.59 -2.51 -1.07
N VAL A 17 -10.47 -2.46 0.25
CA VAL A 17 -11.58 -2.22 1.18
C VAL A 17 -11.30 -0.98 1.99
N LEU A 18 -12.26 -0.06 1.99
CA LEU A 18 -12.31 1.12 2.84
C LEU A 18 -13.23 0.87 4.03
N PRO A 19 -12.82 1.23 5.27
CA PRO A 19 -13.68 1.11 6.44
C PRO A 19 -14.87 2.07 6.37
N GLU A 20 -15.83 1.85 7.27
CA GLU A 20 -17.15 2.50 7.28
C GLU A 20 -17.08 3.99 7.57
N ILE A 21 -16.23 4.44 8.50
CA ILE A 21 -16.25 5.81 9.02
C ILE A 21 -15.45 6.73 8.11
N SER A 22 -16.06 7.84 7.70
CA SER A 22 -15.37 8.96 7.06
C SER A 22 -15.23 10.12 8.04
N CYS A 23 -14.00 10.63 8.21
CA CYS A 23 -13.69 11.74 9.09
C CYS A 23 -13.16 12.93 8.29
N GLU A 24 -13.93 14.00 8.25
CA GLU A 24 -13.50 15.27 7.65
C GLU A 24 -12.38 15.92 8.48
N ASN A 25 -11.35 16.44 7.81
CA ASN A 25 -10.25 17.15 8.47
C ASN A 25 -10.59 18.60 8.86
N ILE A 26 -11.62 19.20 8.25
CA ILE A 26 -12.06 20.59 8.54
C ILE A 26 -13.45 20.57 9.22
N ASP A 27 -13.57 19.83 10.28
CA ASP A 27 -14.78 19.88 11.15
C ASP A 27 -14.39 20.34 12.56
N GLU A 28 -13.95 21.61 12.66
CA GLU A 28 -13.47 22.18 13.91
C GLU A 28 -14.38 23.32 14.37
N SER A 29 -14.78 23.26 15.65
CA SER A 29 -15.70 24.21 16.24
C SER A 29 -15.07 25.59 16.54
N SER A 30 -13.75 25.70 16.70
CA SER A 30 -13.05 26.98 16.92
C SER A 30 -12.43 27.54 15.65
N SER A 31 -12.45 28.88 15.49
CA SER A 31 -11.91 29.55 14.31
C SER A 31 -10.41 29.33 14.13
N SER A 32 -9.62 29.33 15.20
CA SER A 32 -8.17 29.15 15.14
C SER A 32 -7.79 27.71 14.76
N ALA A 33 -8.48 26.72 15.30
CA ALA A 33 -8.28 25.31 14.94
C ALA A 33 -8.66 25.06 13.47
N ARG A 34 -9.74 25.68 13.01
CA ARG A 34 -10.18 25.60 11.61
C ARG A 34 -9.16 26.18 10.63
N GLU A 35 -8.53 27.32 10.95
CA GLU A 35 -7.49 27.92 10.12
C GLU A 35 -6.22 27.04 10.06
N GLU A 36 -5.83 26.43 11.18
CA GLU A 36 -4.72 25.49 11.23
C GLU A 36 -5.00 24.26 10.34
N MET A 37 -6.17 23.65 10.51
CA MET A 37 -6.57 22.48 9.71
C MET A 37 -6.68 22.80 8.23
N ALA A 38 -7.18 23.99 7.87
CA ALA A 38 -7.23 24.43 6.46
C ALA A 38 -5.82 24.53 5.83
N ARG A 39 -4.80 24.96 6.60
CA ARG A 39 -3.40 24.96 6.13
C ARG A 39 -2.86 23.53 5.95
N ILE A 40 -3.17 22.62 6.88
CA ILE A 40 -2.79 21.22 6.79
C ILE A 40 -3.41 20.59 5.54
N VAL A 41 -4.73 20.77 5.33
CA VAL A 41 -5.44 20.26 4.14
C VAL A 41 -4.85 20.85 2.85
N ALA A 42 -4.57 22.16 2.82
CA ALA A 42 -3.96 22.79 1.66
C ALA A 42 -2.57 22.24 1.30
N SER A 43 -1.79 21.79 2.30
CA SER A 43 -0.46 21.22 2.07
C SER A 43 -0.49 19.72 1.80
N THR A 44 -1.37 18.98 2.45
CA THR A 44 -1.46 17.53 2.33
C THR A 44 -2.35 17.06 1.20
N GLY A 45 -3.34 17.88 0.80
CA GLY A 45 -4.39 17.50 -0.13
C GLY A 45 -5.45 16.58 0.48
N ILE A 46 -5.37 16.25 1.78
CA ILE A 46 -6.25 15.31 2.45
C ILE A 46 -7.41 16.05 3.10
N ARG A 47 -8.59 15.98 2.49
CA ARG A 47 -9.82 16.60 2.99
C ARG A 47 -10.53 15.73 4.03
N ALA A 48 -10.57 14.44 3.73
CA ALA A 48 -11.16 13.43 4.60
C ALA A 48 -10.29 12.17 4.69
N ARG A 49 -10.54 11.35 5.68
CA ARG A 49 -9.84 10.09 5.90
C ARG A 49 -10.84 9.00 6.23
N ARG A 50 -10.54 7.78 5.79
CA ARG A 50 -11.31 6.60 6.18
C ARG A 50 -10.70 6.05 7.48
N VAL A 51 -11.55 5.77 8.45
CA VAL A 51 -11.18 5.37 9.80
C VAL A 51 -11.89 4.08 10.18
N ALA A 52 -11.14 3.09 10.61
CA ALA A 52 -11.68 1.82 11.07
C ALA A 52 -12.42 2.02 12.41
N SER A 53 -13.60 1.42 12.56
CA SER A 53 -14.29 1.30 13.85
C SER A 53 -13.52 0.34 14.78
N ALA A 54 -13.85 0.34 16.04
CA ALA A 54 -13.10 -0.43 17.07
C ALA A 54 -13.08 -1.96 16.79
N ASP A 55 -14.06 -2.47 16.04
CA ASP A 55 -14.20 -3.86 15.65
C ASP A 55 -13.64 -4.15 14.23
N GLN A 56 -13.25 -3.12 13.48
CA GLN A 56 -12.60 -3.25 12.18
C GLN A 56 -11.08 -3.24 12.33
N THR A 57 -10.43 -4.34 11.99
CA THR A 57 -8.98 -4.52 12.04
C THR A 57 -8.41 -4.76 10.65
N ALA A 58 -7.07 -4.74 10.54
CA ALA A 58 -6.40 -5.07 9.29
C ALA A 58 -6.79 -6.49 8.82
N LEU A 59 -6.94 -7.45 9.72
CA LEU A 59 -7.38 -8.81 9.40
C LEU A 59 -8.82 -8.85 8.91
N SER A 60 -9.75 -8.17 9.60
CA SER A 60 -11.18 -8.19 9.23
C SER A 60 -11.43 -7.53 7.87
N LEU A 61 -10.79 -6.38 7.59
CA LEU A 61 -10.85 -5.72 6.28
C LEU A 61 -10.17 -6.56 5.19
N GLY A 62 -9.02 -7.18 5.52
CA GLY A 62 -8.30 -8.08 4.63
C GLY A 62 -9.10 -9.32 4.25
N LYS A 63 -9.88 -9.86 5.18
CA LYS A 63 -10.81 -10.98 4.91
C LYS A 63 -11.85 -10.60 3.87
N VAL A 64 -12.52 -9.45 4.03
CA VAL A 64 -13.50 -8.95 3.06
C VAL A 64 -12.87 -8.75 1.68
N ALA A 65 -11.66 -8.15 1.63
CA ALA A 65 -10.94 -7.96 0.38
C ALA A 65 -10.61 -9.29 -0.32
N CYS A 66 -10.15 -10.30 0.45
CA CYS A 66 -9.79 -11.61 -0.09
C CYS A 66 -11.02 -12.42 -0.55
N GLU A 67 -12.10 -12.44 0.24
CA GLU A 67 -13.34 -13.12 -0.15
C GLU A 67 -13.88 -12.58 -1.48
N SER A 68 -14.00 -11.25 -1.59
CA SER A 68 -14.42 -10.60 -2.82
C SER A 68 -13.48 -10.87 -4.00
N LEU A 69 -12.15 -10.87 -3.75
CA LEU A 69 -11.16 -11.15 -4.79
C LEU A 69 -11.25 -12.60 -5.27
N ILE A 70 -11.33 -13.57 -4.35
CA ILE A 70 -11.44 -15.01 -4.66
C ILE A 70 -12.69 -15.28 -5.52
N ASP A 71 -13.83 -14.71 -5.13
CA ASP A 71 -15.08 -14.82 -5.88
C ASP A 71 -14.96 -14.20 -7.29
N ALA A 72 -14.45 -12.98 -7.41
CA ALA A 72 -14.29 -12.31 -8.69
C ALA A 72 -13.28 -13.02 -9.61
N MET A 73 -12.26 -13.66 -9.03
CA MET A 73 -11.28 -14.46 -9.76
C MET A 73 -11.78 -15.85 -10.14
N ASP A 74 -12.91 -16.30 -9.59
CA ASP A 74 -13.41 -17.69 -9.71
C ASP A 74 -12.34 -18.71 -9.26
N TRP A 75 -11.65 -18.39 -8.16
CA TRP A 75 -10.63 -19.25 -7.58
C TRP A 75 -11.24 -20.20 -6.55
N LYS A 76 -10.72 -21.42 -6.52
CA LYS A 76 -11.05 -22.36 -5.45
C LYS A 76 -10.03 -22.25 -4.33
N PRO A 77 -10.42 -22.35 -3.05
CA PRO A 77 -9.50 -22.24 -1.92
C PRO A 77 -8.28 -23.18 -2.00
N GLU A 78 -8.44 -24.39 -2.54
CA GLU A 78 -7.37 -25.38 -2.71
C GLU A 78 -6.34 -25.04 -3.80
N GLU A 79 -6.61 -24.05 -4.64
CA GLU A 79 -5.69 -23.59 -5.68
C GLU A 79 -4.70 -22.53 -5.16
N ILE A 80 -5.01 -21.91 -4.01
CA ILE A 80 -4.19 -20.84 -3.41
C ILE A 80 -3.08 -21.47 -2.60
N SER A 81 -1.83 -21.26 -3.04
CA SER A 81 -0.64 -21.87 -2.46
C SER A 81 0.11 -20.97 -1.49
N LEU A 82 -0.17 -19.66 -1.51
CA LEU A 82 0.57 -18.68 -0.73
C LEU A 82 -0.34 -17.52 -0.32
N VAL A 83 -0.25 -17.12 0.94
CA VAL A 83 -0.81 -15.88 1.49
C VAL A 83 0.30 -15.12 2.20
N VAL A 84 0.58 -13.89 1.78
CA VAL A 84 1.48 -12.99 2.49
C VAL A 84 0.68 -11.77 2.93
N PHE A 85 0.71 -11.48 4.23
CA PHE A 85 0.06 -10.30 4.80
C PHE A 85 1.12 -9.27 5.19
N VAL A 86 1.10 -8.10 4.56
CA VAL A 86 2.01 -6.99 4.87
C VAL A 86 1.26 -5.98 5.73
N THR A 87 1.65 -5.87 6.99
CA THR A 87 1.00 -4.96 7.93
C THR A 87 1.93 -4.56 9.08
N GLN A 88 1.75 -3.37 9.62
CA GLN A 88 2.33 -2.90 10.88
C GLN A 88 1.29 -2.82 12.01
N THR A 89 0.03 -3.20 11.71
CA THR A 89 -1.08 -3.22 12.66
C THR A 89 -1.70 -4.61 12.74
N PRO A 90 -0.92 -5.66 13.07
CA PRO A 90 -1.48 -7.00 13.21
C PRO A 90 -2.46 -7.05 14.39
N ASP A 91 -3.48 -7.90 14.29
CA ASP A 91 -4.48 -8.09 15.35
C ASP A 91 -3.85 -8.57 16.66
N TYR A 92 -2.82 -9.39 16.56
CA TYR A 92 -2.04 -9.93 17.67
C TYR A 92 -0.54 -9.88 17.38
N PRO A 93 0.31 -9.77 18.40
CA PRO A 93 1.75 -9.97 18.24
C PRO A 93 2.08 -11.37 17.68
N LEU A 94 1.26 -12.38 18.01
CA LEU A 94 1.29 -13.76 17.51
C LEU A 94 -0.07 -14.46 17.78
N PRO A 95 -0.57 -15.34 16.87
CA PRO A 95 -0.02 -15.58 15.53
C PRO A 95 -0.26 -14.39 14.61
N GLY A 96 0.46 -14.35 13.46
CA GLY A 96 0.27 -13.33 12.43
C GLY A 96 -1.08 -13.40 11.74
N ASN A 97 -1.45 -12.33 11.05
CA ASN A 97 -2.74 -12.21 10.36
C ASN A 97 -2.88 -13.22 9.20
N ALA A 98 -1.83 -13.48 8.43
CA ALA A 98 -1.88 -14.42 7.30
C ALA A 98 -2.26 -15.85 7.74
N VAL A 99 -1.78 -16.30 8.90
CA VAL A 99 -2.10 -17.62 9.44
C VAL A 99 -3.57 -17.71 9.81
N GLN A 100 -4.12 -16.67 10.42
CA GLN A 100 -5.54 -16.59 10.79
C GLN A 100 -6.43 -16.50 9.53
N LEU A 101 -6.01 -15.66 8.56
CA LEU A 101 -6.70 -15.48 7.30
C LEU A 101 -6.77 -16.77 6.48
N GLN A 102 -5.68 -17.57 6.45
CA GLN A 102 -5.67 -18.89 5.82
C GLN A 102 -6.83 -19.78 6.32
N HIS A 103 -7.04 -19.83 7.63
CA HIS A 103 -8.14 -20.59 8.24
C HIS A 103 -9.50 -19.97 7.93
N GLN A 104 -9.64 -18.65 8.08
CA GLN A 104 -10.90 -17.94 7.89
C GLN A 104 -11.43 -18.01 6.44
N LEU A 105 -10.54 -18.10 5.46
CA LEU A 105 -10.85 -18.27 4.05
C LEU A 105 -11.03 -19.75 3.64
N GLY A 106 -10.88 -20.71 4.57
CA GLY A 106 -10.97 -22.14 4.28
C GLY A 106 -9.90 -22.66 3.33
N LEU A 107 -8.73 -22.02 3.29
CA LEU A 107 -7.63 -22.44 2.40
C LEU A 107 -7.02 -23.76 2.87
N SER A 108 -6.36 -24.47 1.93
CA SER A 108 -5.66 -25.74 2.23
C SER A 108 -4.64 -25.60 3.34
N LYS A 109 -4.41 -26.63 4.13
CA LYS A 109 -3.29 -26.70 5.10
C LYS A 109 -1.92 -26.68 4.42
N ASP A 110 -1.86 -26.96 3.12
CA ASP A 110 -0.65 -26.87 2.32
C ASP A 110 -0.34 -25.42 1.87
N THR A 111 -1.27 -24.46 2.13
CA THR A 111 -1.04 -23.05 1.83
C THR A 111 0.04 -22.47 2.74
N ILE A 112 1.09 -21.90 2.18
CA ILE A 112 2.12 -21.16 2.89
C ILE A 112 1.51 -19.82 3.33
N ALA A 113 1.58 -19.48 4.63
CA ALA A 113 1.02 -18.24 5.17
C ALA A 113 1.98 -17.59 6.17
N TYR A 114 2.31 -16.31 5.97
CA TYR A 114 3.14 -15.53 6.90
C TYR A 114 2.96 -14.03 6.73
N ASP A 115 3.32 -13.27 7.76
CA ASP A 115 3.25 -11.82 7.78
C ASP A 115 4.61 -11.18 7.49
N VAL A 116 4.56 -9.96 6.95
CA VAL A 116 5.72 -9.08 6.75
C VAL A 116 5.45 -7.76 7.45
N ASN A 117 6.33 -7.37 8.38
CA ASN A 117 6.26 -6.09 9.08
C ASN A 117 6.92 -4.99 8.23
N LEU A 118 6.14 -4.38 7.32
CA LEU A 118 6.52 -3.20 6.55
C LEU A 118 5.30 -2.29 6.37
N GLY A 119 5.53 -0.98 6.42
CA GLY A 119 4.48 0.04 6.17
C GLY A 119 4.48 0.51 4.73
N CYS A 120 4.70 1.80 4.51
CA CYS A 120 4.50 2.49 3.22
C CYS A 120 5.25 1.92 2.00
N SER A 121 6.39 1.26 2.19
CA SER A 121 7.11 0.53 1.13
C SER A 121 6.61 -0.91 0.94
N GLY A 122 5.75 -1.37 1.84
CA GLY A 122 5.37 -2.77 2.02
C GLY A 122 4.71 -3.40 0.81
N PHE A 123 3.92 -2.64 0.05
CA PHE A 123 3.32 -3.16 -1.18
C PHE A 123 4.39 -3.61 -2.19
N VAL A 124 5.40 -2.79 -2.47
CA VAL A 124 6.43 -3.13 -3.47
C VAL A 124 7.33 -4.26 -2.99
N TYR A 125 7.71 -4.27 -1.71
CA TYR A 125 8.47 -5.37 -1.12
C TYR A 125 7.67 -6.67 -1.09
N GLY A 126 6.39 -6.61 -0.71
CA GLY A 126 5.49 -7.77 -0.70
C GLY A 126 5.27 -8.32 -2.10
N LEU A 127 5.06 -7.44 -3.09
CA LEU A 127 4.93 -7.85 -4.49
C LEU A 127 6.20 -8.56 -4.98
N TRP A 128 7.38 -8.01 -4.68
CA TRP A 128 8.66 -8.64 -5.02
C TRP A 128 8.79 -10.04 -4.38
N GLN A 129 8.52 -10.17 -3.08
CA GLN A 129 8.61 -11.44 -2.37
C GLN A 129 7.64 -12.47 -2.94
N VAL A 130 6.35 -12.10 -3.09
CA VAL A 130 5.32 -13.01 -3.59
C VAL A 130 5.60 -13.43 -5.03
N ALA A 131 6.01 -12.49 -5.90
CA ALA A 131 6.35 -12.81 -7.27
C ALA A 131 7.52 -13.80 -7.37
N GLN A 132 8.58 -13.59 -6.57
CA GLN A 132 9.73 -14.52 -6.50
C GLN A 132 9.31 -15.93 -6.04
N LEU A 133 8.45 -16.01 -5.02
CA LEU A 133 7.95 -17.27 -4.50
C LEU A 133 7.06 -17.99 -5.50
N VAL A 134 6.08 -17.27 -6.09
CA VAL A 134 5.14 -17.81 -7.09
C VAL A 134 5.88 -18.37 -8.30
N ALA A 135 6.94 -17.71 -8.75
CA ALA A 135 7.77 -18.22 -9.86
C ALA A 135 8.30 -19.65 -9.59
N GLY A 136 8.60 -19.97 -8.32
CA GLY A 136 9.09 -21.28 -7.88
C GLY A 136 8.03 -22.33 -7.51
N LEU A 137 6.78 -21.91 -7.23
CA LEU A 137 5.72 -22.82 -6.78
C LEU A 137 5.16 -23.67 -7.92
N SER A 138 4.76 -24.90 -7.63
CA SER A 138 4.08 -25.79 -8.59
C SER A 138 2.66 -25.30 -8.94
N LYS A 139 1.89 -24.89 -7.92
CA LYS A 139 0.61 -24.21 -8.05
C LYS A 139 0.90 -22.71 -7.98
N GLY A 140 0.55 -21.95 -8.98
CA GLY A 140 1.00 -20.57 -9.15
C GLY A 140 -0.02 -19.49 -8.77
N LYS A 141 -0.88 -19.71 -7.76
CA LYS A 141 -1.85 -18.72 -7.28
C LYS A 141 -1.51 -18.26 -5.87
N ALA A 142 -1.41 -16.96 -5.67
CA ALA A 142 -1.09 -16.36 -4.39
C ALA A 142 -1.96 -15.13 -4.10
N LEU A 143 -2.22 -14.88 -2.82
CA LEU A 143 -2.78 -13.66 -2.29
C LEU A 143 -1.69 -12.84 -1.60
N LEU A 144 -1.47 -11.62 -2.08
CA LEU A 144 -0.75 -10.58 -1.35
C LEU A 144 -1.79 -9.67 -0.71
N VAL A 145 -1.79 -9.60 0.61
CA VAL A 145 -2.67 -8.70 1.37
C VAL A 145 -1.83 -7.61 1.98
N VAL A 146 -2.19 -6.36 1.77
CA VAL A 146 -1.44 -5.20 2.28
C VAL A 146 -2.40 -4.20 2.90
N GLY A 147 -2.09 -3.68 4.06
CA GLY A 147 -2.89 -2.65 4.69
C GLY A 147 -2.72 -2.57 6.19
N ASP A 148 -3.19 -1.46 6.72
CA ASP A 148 -3.07 -1.09 8.12
C ASP A 148 -4.33 -0.42 8.62
N THR A 149 -4.59 -0.54 9.93
CA THR A 149 -5.51 0.30 10.71
C THR A 149 -4.70 1.25 11.59
N THR A 150 -3.92 2.10 10.94
CA THR A 150 -2.98 3.03 11.61
C THR A 150 -3.70 3.97 12.58
N THR A 151 -4.98 4.26 12.33
CA THR A 151 -5.76 5.15 13.20
C THR A 151 -5.96 4.61 14.61
N HIS A 152 -5.79 3.31 14.83
CA HIS A 152 -5.80 2.68 16.15
C HIS A 152 -4.50 2.87 16.94
N GLN A 153 -3.42 3.35 16.30
CA GLN A 153 -2.07 3.42 16.88
C GLN A 153 -1.57 4.84 17.15
N TYR A 154 -2.42 5.86 17.01
CA TYR A 154 -2.04 7.23 17.34
C TYR A 154 -3.09 7.95 18.18
N ARG A 155 -2.65 8.98 18.88
CA ARG A 155 -3.55 9.84 19.64
C ARG A 155 -4.25 10.82 18.72
N GLN A 156 -5.56 10.99 18.92
CA GLN A 156 -6.38 11.91 18.10
C GLN A 156 -5.99 13.39 18.28
N ASP A 157 -5.38 13.75 19.42
CA ASP A 157 -4.88 15.11 19.68
C ASP A 157 -3.55 15.42 18.97
N ASN A 158 -2.85 14.43 18.43
CA ASN A 158 -1.66 14.63 17.58
C ASN A 158 -2.06 14.95 16.14
N ARG A 159 -2.44 16.20 15.86
CA ARG A 159 -2.95 16.65 14.57
C ARG A 159 -2.00 16.41 13.41
N ALA A 160 -0.69 16.44 13.61
CA ALA A 160 0.30 16.18 12.58
C ALA A 160 0.22 14.74 12.02
N VAL A 161 -0.25 13.80 12.84
CA VAL A 161 -0.43 12.40 12.49
C VAL A 161 -1.91 12.11 12.21
N SER A 162 -2.80 12.53 13.10
CA SER A 162 -4.23 12.21 13.02
C SER A 162 -4.94 12.81 11.82
N SER A 163 -4.45 13.91 11.23
CA SER A 163 -5.00 14.49 10.00
C SER A 163 -4.44 13.87 8.71
N LEU A 164 -3.44 13.00 8.82
CA LEU A 164 -2.74 12.46 7.67
C LEU A 164 -3.17 11.02 7.35
N PHE A 165 -3.17 10.14 8.37
CA PHE A 165 -3.38 8.71 8.16
C PHE A 165 -4.86 8.33 8.09
N GLY A 166 -5.18 7.49 7.11
CA GLY A 166 -6.41 6.73 6.99
C GLY A 166 -6.14 5.24 6.97
N ASP A 167 -7.19 4.44 7.04
CA ASP A 167 -7.15 2.98 7.07
C ASP A 167 -7.66 2.39 5.77
N ALA A 168 -7.02 1.34 5.30
CA ALA A 168 -7.48 0.50 4.19
C ALA A 168 -6.71 -0.80 4.15
N VAL A 169 -7.30 -1.82 3.54
CA VAL A 169 -6.63 -3.06 3.20
C VAL A 169 -6.93 -3.44 1.76
N SER A 170 -5.93 -3.93 1.05
CA SER A 170 -6.05 -4.41 -0.32
C SER A 170 -5.58 -5.85 -0.44
N ALA A 171 -6.32 -6.66 -1.18
CA ALA A 171 -5.93 -7.99 -1.61
C ALA A 171 -5.58 -7.98 -3.09
N ILE A 172 -4.45 -8.61 -3.43
CA ILE A 172 -3.91 -8.66 -4.78
C ILE A 172 -3.74 -10.12 -5.19
N ALA A 173 -4.35 -10.50 -6.32
CA ALA A 173 -4.19 -11.80 -6.93
C ALA A 173 -2.92 -11.83 -7.78
N ILE A 174 -2.03 -12.77 -7.50
CA ILE A 174 -0.78 -12.95 -8.23
C ILE A 174 -0.74 -14.39 -8.76
N GLU A 175 -0.51 -14.53 -10.06
CA GLU A 175 -0.50 -15.83 -10.73
C GLU A 175 0.77 -16.03 -11.57
N LYS A 176 1.13 -17.32 -11.73
CA LYS A 176 2.05 -17.70 -12.80
C LYS A 176 1.45 -17.35 -14.15
N CYS A 177 2.22 -16.62 -14.96
CA CYS A 177 1.85 -16.22 -16.30
C CYS A 177 3.08 -16.32 -17.21
N MET A 178 3.16 -17.34 -18.03
CA MET A 178 4.35 -17.62 -18.87
C MET A 178 4.62 -16.55 -19.92
N GLU A 179 3.60 -15.78 -20.29
CA GLU A 179 3.64 -14.72 -21.30
C GLU A 179 3.74 -13.32 -20.69
N SER A 180 3.80 -13.23 -19.33
CA SER A 180 3.93 -11.93 -18.67
C SER A 180 5.27 -11.27 -18.97
N ASP A 181 5.24 -9.95 -19.09
CA ASP A 181 6.42 -9.13 -19.15
C ASP A 181 7.18 -9.14 -17.82
N GLU A 182 8.47 -8.85 -17.88
CA GLU A 182 9.35 -8.81 -16.73
C GLU A 182 8.96 -7.67 -15.78
N MET A 183 8.83 -7.97 -14.49
CA MET A 183 8.77 -6.98 -13.42
C MET A 183 10.18 -6.62 -12.99
N VAL A 184 10.61 -5.38 -13.13
CA VAL A 184 11.92 -4.91 -12.68
C VAL A 184 11.76 -4.11 -11.40
N PHE A 185 12.54 -4.46 -10.38
CA PHE A 185 12.49 -3.84 -9.05
C PHE A 185 13.80 -3.12 -8.73
N SER A 186 13.67 -1.98 -8.03
CA SER A 186 14.75 -1.26 -7.36
C SER A 186 14.41 -1.17 -5.88
N LEU A 187 15.20 -1.78 -5.00
CA LEU A 187 14.92 -1.87 -3.56
C LEU A 187 16.07 -1.29 -2.75
N GLY A 188 15.75 -0.66 -1.61
CA GLY A 188 16.75 -0.09 -0.72
C GLY A 188 16.24 0.15 0.70
N THR A 189 17.18 0.20 1.65
CA THR A 189 16.94 0.41 3.08
C THR A 189 18.07 1.24 3.69
N ASP A 190 17.72 2.19 4.57
CA ASP A 190 18.64 2.97 5.38
C ASP A 190 18.14 3.03 6.83
N GLY A 191 18.68 2.17 7.69
CA GLY A 191 18.29 2.07 9.10
C GLY A 191 18.61 3.32 9.94
N ALA A 192 19.41 4.26 9.43
CA ALA A 192 19.66 5.54 10.11
C ALA A 192 18.38 6.40 10.20
N GLY A 193 17.38 6.09 9.39
CA GLY A 193 16.08 6.74 9.40
C GLY A 193 15.14 6.32 10.53
N ALA A 194 15.40 5.21 11.20
CA ALA A 194 14.50 4.63 12.18
C ALA A 194 14.01 5.60 13.28
N PRO A 195 14.82 6.53 13.83
CA PRO A 195 14.34 7.45 14.86
C PRO A 195 13.34 8.51 14.38
N TYR A 196 13.20 8.71 13.06
CA TYR A 196 12.39 9.80 12.50
C TYR A 196 10.97 9.39 12.14
N LEU A 197 10.70 8.09 12.05
CA LEU A 197 9.35 7.56 11.88
C LEU A 197 9.30 6.22 12.63
N ILE A 198 8.78 6.25 13.84
CA ILE A 198 8.86 5.14 14.78
C ILE A 198 7.65 5.10 15.71
N GLN A 199 7.28 3.90 16.13
CA GLN A 199 6.40 3.64 17.27
C GLN A 199 7.27 3.12 18.42
N PRO A 200 7.71 4.00 19.33
CA PRO A 200 8.68 3.62 20.37
C PRO A 200 8.05 2.80 21.52
N LYS A 201 6.70 2.75 21.59
CA LYS A 201 5.92 2.12 22.65
C LYS A 201 5.11 0.92 22.14
N GLY A 202 4.72 0.03 23.03
CA GLY A 202 3.92 -1.16 22.70
C GLY A 202 4.71 -2.35 22.16
N GLY A 203 6.04 -2.19 21.97
CA GLY A 203 6.94 -3.28 21.56
C GLY A 203 7.72 -3.88 22.75
N ALA A 204 8.62 -4.81 22.45
CA ALA A 204 9.41 -5.53 23.47
C ALA A 204 10.30 -4.63 24.35
N LEU A 205 10.76 -3.47 23.83
CA LEU A 205 11.54 -2.51 24.62
C LEU A 205 10.69 -1.73 25.63
N CYS A 206 9.41 -1.46 25.32
CA CYS A 206 8.48 -0.71 26.18
C CYS A 206 7.14 -1.47 26.26
N PRO A 207 7.09 -2.64 26.90
CA PRO A 207 5.87 -3.43 26.98
C PRO A 207 4.85 -2.76 27.91
N GLY A 208 3.57 -2.88 27.57
CA GLY A 208 2.46 -2.37 28.40
C GLY A 208 2.16 -0.87 28.25
N GLU A 209 2.91 -0.12 27.48
CA GLU A 209 2.57 1.24 27.10
C GLU A 209 1.71 1.26 25.82
N SER A 210 0.75 2.20 25.75
CA SER A 210 -0.07 2.38 24.57
C SER A 210 0.81 2.78 23.37
N PRO A 211 0.57 2.20 22.18
CA PRO A 211 1.27 2.57 20.98
C PRO A 211 1.09 4.07 20.68
N GLU A 212 2.16 4.69 20.24
CA GLU A 212 2.15 6.11 19.84
C GLU A 212 3.12 6.31 18.68
N LEU A 213 2.58 6.68 17.53
CA LEU A 213 3.40 6.93 16.34
C LEU A 213 4.06 8.31 16.43
N PHE A 214 5.38 8.34 16.32
CA PHE A 214 6.18 9.56 16.16
C PHE A 214 6.63 9.70 14.71
N MET A 215 6.52 10.92 14.16
CA MET A 215 6.96 11.24 12.80
C MET A 215 7.60 12.64 12.74
N ASP A 216 8.86 12.69 12.31
CA ASP A 216 9.52 13.92 11.86
C ASP A 216 9.26 14.11 10.36
N GLY A 217 8.24 14.89 10.03
CA GLY A 217 7.82 15.11 8.65
C GLY A 217 8.90 15.75 7.76
N MET A 218 9.82 16.55 8.33
CA MET A 218 10.91 17.16 7.59
C MET A 218 11.94 16.10 7.16
N GLN A 219 12.32 15.21 8.06
CA GLN A 219 13.26 14.12 7.76
C GLN A 219 12.66 13.14 6.75
N VAL A 220 11.36 12.81 6.88
CA VAL A 220 10.62 12.01 5.88
C VAL A 220 10.69 12.69 4.51
N PHE A 221 10.44 14.00 4.43
CA PHE A 221 10.47 14.76 3.18
C PHE A 221 11.85 14.78 2.53
N VAL A 222 12.90 15.07 3.29
CA VAL A 222 14.28 15.10 2.80
C VAL A 222 14.72 13.73 2.27
N PHE A 223 14.47 12.67 3.03
CA PHE A 223 14.73 11.29 2.61
C PHE A 223 14.01 10.97 1.29
N THR A 224 12.72 11.25 1.22
CA THR A 224 11.87 10.93 0.07
C THR A 224 12.40 11.61 -1.20
N LEU A 225 12.70 12.92 -1.15
CA LEU A 225 13.23 13.65 -2.30
C LEU A 225 14.62 13.21 -2.72
N ARG A 226 15.40 12.58 -1.83
CA ARG A 226 16.73 12.07 -2.15
C ARG A 226 16.66 10.69 -2.81
N GLU A 227 15.94 9.73 -2.21
CA GLU A 227 16.02 8.32 -2.57
C GLU A 227 15.00 7.92 -3.65
N VAL A 228 13.77 8.43 -3.59
CA VAL A 228 12.69 7.97 -4.48
C VAL A 228 12.96 8.27 -5.95
N PRO A 229 13.38 9.50 -6.34
CA PRO A 229 13.71 9.77 -7.74
C PRO A 229 14.85 8.89 -8.26
N SER A 230 15.89 8.67 -7.43
CA SER A 230 17.00 7.81 -7.78
C SER A 230 16.56 6.35 -7.98
N SER A 231 15.65 5.86 -7.13
CA SER A 231 15.09 4.51 -7.25
C SER A 231 14.26 4.34 -8.52
N ILE A 232 13.40 5.31 -8.84
CA ILE A 232 12.57 5.29 -10.06
C ILE A 232 13.46 5.34 -11.31
N THR A 233 14.43 6.26 -11.36
CA THR A 233 15.35 6.38 -12.49
C THR A 233 16.16 5.10 -12.70
N ALA A 234 16.68 4.49 -11.63
CA ALA A 234 17.42 3.24 -11.73
C ALA A 234 16.55 2.07 -12.19
N CYS A 235 15.29 2.02 -11.73
CA CYS A 235 14.32 1.01 -12.12
C CYS A 235 13.95 1.12 -13.61
N LEU A 236 13.65 2.33 -14.09
CA LEU A 236 13.36 2.62 -15.50
C LEU A 236 14.55 2.26 -16.39
N ALA A 237 15.77 2.67 -16.01
CA ALA A 237 16.98 2.35 -16.77
C ALA A 237 17.19 0.82 -16.89
N ALA A 238 16.98 0.08 -15.79
CA ALA A 238 17.08 -1.38 -15.80
C ALA A 238 15.99 -2.07 -16.62
N LYS A 239 14.78 -1.49 -16.69
CA LYS A 239 13.68 -1.93 -17.54
C LYS A 239 13.89 -1.59 -19.02
N GLY A 240 14.79 -0.66 -19.33
CA GLY A 240 15.00 -0.09 -20.67
C GLY A 240 13.91 0.92 -21.06
N TRP A 241 13.21 1.50 -20.10
CA TRP A 241 12.16 2.50 -20.31
C TRP A 241 12.64 3.94 -20.13
N GLN A 242 12.01 4.84 -20.89
CA GLN A 242 12.03 6.29 -20.70
C GLN A 242 10.72 6.73 -20.04
N ASN A 243 10.62 7.98 -19.56
CA ASN A 243 9.36 8.51 -19.03
C ASN A 243 8.20 8.42 -20.03
N ALA A 244 8.47 8.53 -21.33
CA ALA A 244 7.46 8.42 -22.38
C ALA A 244 6.86 7.01 -22.53
N ASP A 245 7.54 5.98 -22.03
CA ASP A 245 7.05 4.60 -22.07
C ASP A 245 6.11 4.29 -20.88
N VAL A 246 6.03 5.18 -19.89
CA VAL A 246 5.23 5.04 -18.67
C VAL A 246 3.86 5.66 -18.88
N ASP A 247 2.80 4.88 -18.78
CA ASP A 247 1.44 5.41 -18.81
C ASP A 247 1.09 6.11 -17.49
N TYR A 248 1.40 5.46 -16.33
CA TYR A 248 1.13 6.03 -15.01
C TYR A 248 2.23 5.71 -14.01
N CYS A 249 2.54 6.70 -13.17
CA CYS A 249 3.40 6.59 -12.00
C CYS A 249 2.55 6.69 -10.73
N VAL A 250 2.39 5.58 -10.02
CA VAL A 250 1.63 5.50 -8.77
C VAL A 250 2.61 5.35 -7.62
N MET A 251 2.83 6.44 -6.92
CA MET A 251 3.67 6.45 -5.73
C MET A 251 2.83 6.25 -4.46
N HIS A 252 3.45 5.81 -3.38
CA HIS A 252 2.84 5.83 -2.06
C HIS A 252 2.18 7.19 -1.80
N GLN A 253 0.92 7.19 -1.45
CA GLN A 253 0.06 8.36 -1.30
C GLN A 253 0.32 9.07 0.05
N ALA A 254 1.52 9.62 0.23
CA ALA A 254 1.95 10.24 1.48
C ALA A 254 1.26 11.59 1.74
N ASN A 255 1.40 12.52 0.82
CA ASN A 255 0.68 13.79 0.73
C ASN A 255 0.87 14.41 -0.67
N GLU A 256 -0.07 15.28 -1.06
CA GLU A 256 -0.13 15.84 -2.42
C GLU A 256 1.09 16.70 -2.76
N MET A 257 1.56 17.55 -1.82
CA MET A 257 2.71 18.42 -2.05
C MET A 257 3.98 17.59 -2.34
N MET A 258 4.18 16.51 -1.59
CA MET A 258 5.33 15.61 -1.79
C MET A 258 5.27 14.93 -3.15
N LEU A 259 4.10 14.42 -3.55
CA LEU A 259 3.92 13.76 -4.84
C LEU A 259 4.15 14.72 -6.02
N LYS A 260 3.63 15.95 -5.94
CA LYS A 260 3.88 16.97 -6.96
C LYS A 260 5.37 17.30 -7.09
N ARG A 261 6.10 17.47 -5.96
CA ARG A 261 7.54 17.70 -5.97
C ARG A 261 8.34 16.54 -6.56
N LEU A 262 7.92 15.30 -6.29
CA LEU A 262 8.53 14.12 -6.91
C LEU A 262 8.26 14.06 -8.42
N GLY A 263 7.01 14.33 -8.84
CA GLY A 263 6.63 14.42 -10.25
C GLY A 263 7.44 15.45 -11.02
N ASP A 264 7.54 16.69 -10.48
CA ASP A 264 8.37 17.75 -11.06
C ASP A 264 9.83 17.32 -11.20
N LYS A 265 10.40 16.72 -10.16
CA LYS A 265 11.81 16.28 -10.14
C LYS A 265 12.08 15.13 -11.14
N LEU A 266 11.10 14.30 -11.38
CA LEU A 266 11.15 13.19 -12.34
C LEU A 266 10.81 13.60 -13.77
N GLY A 267 10.24 14.81 -13.98
CA GLY A 267 9.77 15.27 -15.27
C GLY A 267 8.52 14.52 -15.76
N LEU A 268 7.68 14.07 -14.84
CA LEU A 268 6.41 13.41 -15.16
C LEU A 268 5.36 14.46 -15.58
N THR A 269 4.50 14.09 -16.53
CA THR A 269 3.33 14.92 -16.84
C THR A 269 2.26 14.79 -15.76
N TYR A 270 1.28 15.69 -15.77
CA TYR A 270 0.17 15.64 -14.83
C TYR A 270 -0.68 14.38 -15.01
N GLU A 271 -0.85 13.92 -16.25
CA GLU A 271 -1.61 12.72 -16.59
C GLU A 271 -0.92 11.43 -16.10
N GLN A 272 0.42 11.44 -16.06
CA GLN A 272 1.20 10.30 -15.58
C GLN A 272 1.19 10.18 -14.04
N LEU A 273 1.07 11.29 -13.32
CA LEU A 273 1.16 11.33 -11.87
C LEU A 273 -0.20 11.07 -11.21
N VAL A 274 -0.37 9.92 -10.57
CA VAL A 274 -1.62 9.58 -9.87
C VAL A 274 -1.63 10.13 -8.45
N ILE A 275 -2.67 10.91 -8.11
CA ILE A 275 -2.93 11.46 -6.78
C ILE A 275 -4.38 11.12 -6.40
N SER A 276 -4.60 10.38 -5.31
CA SER A 276 -5.92 9.83 -4.93
C SER A 276 -6.23 9.85 -3.43
N MET A 277 -5.34 10.43 -2.59
CA MET A 277 -5.50 10.38 -1.13
C MET A 277 -6.55 11.34 -0.55
N GLY A 278 -7.13 12.23 -1.36
CA GLY A 278 -7.93 13.38 -0.88
C GLY A 278 -9.08 13.04 0.08
N GLU A 279 -9.75 11.90 -0.14
CA GLU A 279 -10.92 11.44 0.63
C GLU A 279 -10.66 10.19 1.48
N VAL A 280 -9.44 9.64 1.40
CA VAL A 280 -9.12 8.39 2.09
C VAL A 280 -7.94 8.51 3.05
N GLY A 281 -7.11 9.56 2.89
CA GLY A 281 -5.89 9.75 3.66
C GLY A 281 -4.72 8.90 3.17
N ASN A 282 -3.64 8.94 3.95
CA ASN A 282 -2.47 8.07 3.76
C ASN A 282 -2.77 6.68 4.36
N THR A 283 -3.04 5.70 3.51
CA THR A 283 -3.40 4.33 3.91
C THR A 283 -2.20 3.38 3.93
N SER A 284 -1.01 3.90 4.26
CA SER A 284 0.23 3.11 4.45
C SER A 284 0.53 2.17 3.26
N SER A 285 0.70 0.87 3.52
CA SER A 285 1.01 -0.15 2.50
C SER A 285 -0.11 -0.36 1.47
N ALA A 286 -1.38 -0.10 1.82
CA ALA A 286 -2.51 -0.20 0.90
C ALA A 286 -2.60 0.96 -0.10
N SER A 287 -1.86 2.06 0.09
CA SER A 287 -2.05 3.31 -0.66
C SER A 287 -1.85 3.18 -2.18
N ILE A 288 -0.92 2.34 -2.63
CA ILE A 288 -0.68 2.11 -4.05
C ILE A 288 -1.82 1.27 -4.67
N PRO A 289 -2.17 0.07 -4.18
CA PRO A 289 -3.25 -0.71 -4.77
C PRO A 289 -4.61 -0.03 -4.64
N LEU A 290 -4.87 0.72 -3.57
CA LEU A 290 -6.07 1.55 -3.45
C LEU A 290 -6.11 2.65 -4.52
N ALA A 291 -4.99 3.34 -4.78
CA ALA A 291 -4.90 4.35 -5.83
C ALA A 291 -5.13 3.75 -7.23
N LEU A 292 -4.64 2.53 -7.48
CA LEU A 292 -4.95 1.80 -8.71
C LEU A 292 -6.46 1.55 -8.86
N GLY A 293 -7.14 1.14 -7.79
CA GLY A 293 -8.58 0.93 -7.78
C GLY A 293 -9.40 2.22 -7.94
N LEU A 294 -9.03 3.29 -7.23
CA LEU A 294 -9.76 4.56 -7.25
C LEU A 294 -9.60 5.32 -8.56
N SER A 295 -8.39 5.32 -9.15
CA SER A 295 -8.06 6.19 -10.28
C SER A 295 -7.87 5.48 -11.61
N LEU A 296 -7.51 4.20 -11.60
CA LEU A 296 -7.08 3.47 -12.80
C LEU A 296 -7.85 2.18 -13.07
N SER A 297 -8.98 1.92 -12.36
CA SER A 297 -9.75 0.69 -12.55
C SER A 297 -10.19 0.50 -14.01
N GLU A 298 -10.64 1.57 -14.66
CA GLU A 298 -11.12 1.52 -16.04
C GLU A 298 -10.01 1.14 -17.05
N PRO A 299 -8.85 1.83 -17.12
CA PRO A 299 -7.77 1.42 -18.02
C PRO A 299 -7.22 0.03 -17.71
N LEU A 300 -7.09 -0.36 -16.43
CA LEU A 300 -6.58 -1.66 -16.01
C LEU A 300 -7.53 -2.82 -16.38
N LEU A 301 -8.84 -2.59 -16.44
CA LEU A 301 -9.84 -3.56 -16.87
C LEU A 301 -10.00 -3.63 -18.39
N LYS A 302 -9.49 -2.64 -19.15
CA LYS A 302 -9.65 -2.59 -20.61
C LYS A 302 -8.45 -3.13 -21.39
N GLY A 303 -7.23 -2.93 -20.89
CA GLY A 303 -6.03 -3.27 -21.68
C GLY A 303 -4.75 -3.37 -20.87
N SER A 304 -3.63 -3.40 -21.56
CA SER A 304 -2.30 -3.35 -20.95
C SER A 304 -1.91 -1.91 -20.62
N VAL A 305 -1.26 -1.75 -19.48
CA VAL A 305 -0.83 -0.45 -18.94
C VAL A 305 0.61 -0.57 -18.40
N ASN A 306 1.48 0.33 -18.81
CA ASN A 306 2.85 0.44 -18.30
C ASN A 306 2.88 1.27 -17.04
N LEU A 307 3.24 0.66 -15.92
CA LEU A 307 3.21 1.26 -14.60
C LEU A 307 4.60 1.37 -13.99
N VAL A 308 4.81 2.48 -13.28
CA VAL A 308 5.83 2.61 -12.25
C VAL A 308 5.12 2.72 -10.90
N LEU A 309 5.37 1.78 -9.99
CA LEU A 309 4.82 1.77 -8.65
C LEU A 309 5.95 1.97 -7.65
N SER A 310 5.87 2.97 -6.75
CA SER A 310 6.96 3.28 -5.83
C SER A 310 6.45 3.51 -4.40
N GLY A 311 6.85 2.62 -3.49
CA GLY A 311 6.56 2.68 -2.06
C GLY A 311 7.78 3.13 -1.27
N PHE A 312 7.59 3.99 -0.26
CA PHE A 312 8.68 4.53 0.56
C PHE A 312 8.17 5.04 1.90
N GLY A 313 8.97 4.91 2.93
CA GLY A 313 8.59 5.39 4.28
C GLY A 313 9.44 4.81 5.39
N VAL A 314 8.74 4.34 6.42
CA VAL A 314 9.33 3.84 7.66
C VAL A 314 10.51 2.89 7.43
N GLY A 315 11.61 3.12 8.21
CA GLY A 315 12.81 2.30 8.11
C GLY A 315 14.12 3.10 8.17
N TRP A 316 14.57 3.97 7.21
CA TRP A 316 13.89 4.16 5.92
C TRP A 316 13.90 2.92 5.06
N SER A 317 12.83 2.72 4.35
CA SER A 317 12.77 1.70 3.30
C SER A 317 12.07 2.26 2.06
N TRP A 318 12.51 1.84 0.88
CA TRP A 318 11.91 2.23 -0.39
C TRP A 318 12.01 1.11 -1.41
N GLY A 319 11.03 1.06 -2.29
CA GLY A 319 11.02 0.13 -3.41
C GLY A 319 10.27 0.73 -4.58
N THR A 320 10.79 0.48 -5.77
CA THR A 320 10.13 0.82 -7.04
C THR A 320 10.01 -0.42 -7.89
N VAL A 321 8.91 -0.59 -8.60
CA VAL A 321 8.75 -1.60 -9.64
C VAL A 321 8.26 -0.95 -10.92
N ALA A 322 8.89 -1.33 -12.04
CA ALA A 322 8.43 -1.04 -13.41
C ALA A 322 7.89 -2.33 -14.03
N LEU A 323 6.63 -2.31 -14.46
CA LEU A 323 5.95 -3.48 -14.98
C LEU A 323 4.88 -3.10 -16.01
N THR A 324 4.60 -3.99 -16.95
CA THR A 324 3.41 -3.92 -17.78
C THR A 324 2.34 -4.79 -17.12
N LEU A 325 1.26 -4.17 -16.64
CA LEU A 325 0.06 -4.92 -16.27
C LEU A 325 -0.76 -5.20 -17.51
N THR A 326 -0.99 -6.47 -17.77
CA THR A 326 -2.01 -6.88 -18.75
C THR A 326 -3.40 -6.64 -18.16
N LYS A 327 -4.44 -6.76 -18.99
CA LYS A 327 -5.83 -6.59 -18.58
C LYS A 327 -6.13 -7.39 -17.30
N LEU A 328 -6.50 -6.69 -16.22
CA LEU A 328 -6.93 -7.32 -14.97
C LEU A 328 -8.32 -7.95 -15.13
N LYS A 329 -8.58 -9.02 -14.39
CA LYS A 329 -9.92 -9.62 -14.29
C LYS A 329 -10.83 -8.80 -13.37
N VAL A 330 -10.28 -8.23 -12.30
CA VAL A 330 -10.97 -7.35 -11.35
C VAL A 330 -10.04 -6.25 -10.86
N CYS A 331 -10.56 -5.04 -10.73
CA CYS A 331 -9.92 -3.90 -10.09
C CYS A 331 -11.02 -3.04 -9.48
N GLN A 332 -11.27 -3.19 -8.17
CA GLN A 332 -12.41 -2.54 -7.50
C GLN A 332 -12.06 -2.04 -6.10
N VAL A 333 -12.83 -1.09 -5.63
CA VAL A 333 -12.82 -0.60 -4.25
C VAL A 333 -14.19 -0.87 -3.64
N ILE A 334 -14.21 -1.55 -2.50
CA ILE A 334 -15.38 -1.79 -1.66
C ILE A 334 -15.40 -0.70 -0.59
N ASP A 335 -16.43 0.09 -0.57
CA ASP A 335 -16.68 1.11 0.44
C ASP A 335 -17.74 0.61 1.42
N LEU A 336 -17.32 0.29 2.66
CA LEU A 336 -18.22 -0.26 3.65
C LEU A 336 -19.24 0.75 4.18
N SER A 337 -19.03 2.07 4.00
CA SER A 337 -20.04 3.09 4.34
C SER A 337 -21.27 3.05 3.43
N LEU A 338 -21.14 2.43 2.24
CA LEU A 338 -22.20 2.33 1.25
C LEU A 338 -22.99 1.00 1.36
N ALA A 339 -22.57 0.11 2.27
CA ALA A 339 -23.15 -1.24 2.41
C ALA A 339 -24.34 -1.30 3.40
N GLN A 340 -24.86 -0.15 3.86
CA GLN A 340 -26.00 -0.05 4.78
C GLN A 340 -27.33 0.13 4.06
#